data_b4f02aad22e4f3321d484f15085f72ed
#
_entry.id   b4f02aad22e4f3321d484f15085f72ed
#
_cell.length_a   1.000
_cell.length_b   1.000
_cell.length_c   1.000
_cell.angle_alpha   90.00
_cell.angle_beta   90.00
_cell.angle_gamma   90.00
#
_symmetry.space_group_name_H-M   'P 1'
#
loop_
_entity.id
_entity.type
_entity.pdbx_description
1 polymer ?
#
loop_
_entity_poly.entity_id
_entity_poly.type
_entity_poly.pdbx_seq_one_letter_code
_entity_poly.pdbx_strand_id
1 'polypeptide(L)'
;MKKFYVYIHTCPNGKKYVGITIRMPECRWRKGEGYKSNKHFYSAIQKYGWNNIDHQVFEVDTKEEMFFLEKYFIAYYQTNKNEFGYNNSSGGEKSSAGCHFRCSEDKKIKISNSLKGHHLSEETRRKIGKSNKGKCLSEETKAKMKGRIPWNKGKRLSEEAKKKMSEAKKGCIPWNKGLKKELV
;
A
#
# COMPACT_ATOMS: atom_id res chain seq x y z
N MET A 1 8.54 6.56 28.70
CA MET A 1 7.46 7.24 27.93
C MET A 1 7.82 7.20 26.45
N LYS A 2 6.86 7.05 25.54
CA LYS A 2 7.09 7.20 24.10
C LYS A 2 7.21 8.70 23.80
N LYS A 3 8.28 9.10 23.14
CA LYS A 3 8.48 10.46 22.67
C LYS A 3 8.02 10.60 21.24
N PHE A 4 7.50 11.76 20.91
CA PHE A 4 7.04 12.14 19.59
C PHE A 4 7.84 13.34 19.13
N TYR A 5 8.09 13.43 17.84
CA TYR A 5 8.94 14.49 17.29
C TYR A 5 8.27 15.13 16.09
N VAL A 6 8.29 16.46 16.07
CA VAL A 6 8.01 17.26 14.87
C VAL A 6 9.34 17.89 14.45
N TYR A 7 9.62 17.94 13.19
CA TYR A 7 10.86 18.52 12.70
C TYR A 7 10.66 19.35 11.44
N ILE A 8 11.52 20.34 11.27
CA ILE A 8 11.54 21.24 10.12
C ILE A 8 12.93 21.17 9.50
N HIS A 9 12.98 20.90 8.21
CA HIS A 9 14.20 21.01 7.40
C HIS A 9 14.13 22.26 6.57
N THR A 10 15.11 23.13 6.67
CA THR A 10 15.21 24.36 5.87
C THR A 10 16.37 24.22 4.89
N CYS A 11 16.06 24.22 3.60
CA CYS A 11 17.07 24.20 2.55
C CYS A 11 17.72 25.58 2.34
N PRO A 12 18.94 25.63 1.76
CA PRO A 12 19.62 26.91 1.47
C PRO A 12 18.83 27.90 0.59
N ASN A 13 17.86 27.41 -0.18
CA ASN A 13 16.94 28.25 -0.97
C ASN A 13 15.74 28.79 -0.17
N GLY A 14 15.71 28.61 1.15
CA GLY A 14 14.64 29.06 2.03
C GLY A 14 13.41 28.14 2.06
N LYS A 15 13.26 27.17 1.15
CA LYS A 15 12.13 26.24 1.15
C LYS A 15 12.24 25.25 2.30
N LYS A 16 11.09 24.90 2.87
CA LYS A 16 11.02 24.06 4.06
C LYS A 16 10.27 22.76 3.82
N TYR A 17 10.63 21.76 4.62
CA TYR A 17 9.91 20.51 4.74
C TYR A 17 9.57 20.28 6.22
N VAL A 18 8.33 20.01 6.52
CA VAL A 18 7.85 19.66 7.87
C VAL A 18 7.53 18.17 7.91
N GLY A 19 7.94 17.49 8.95
CA GLY A 19 7.65 16.07 9.12
C GLY A 19 7.53 15.67 10.58
N ILE A 20 7.03 14.45 10.80
CA ILE A 20 6.82 13.88 12.12
C ILE A 20 7.43 12.48 12.22
N THR A 21 7.79 12.07 13.42
CA THR A 21 8.26 10.72 13.69
C THR A 21 8.05 10.34 15.15
N ILE A 22 7.84 9.04 15.39
CA ILE A 22 7.82 8.42 16.73
C ILE A 22 9.14 7.73 17.06
N ARG A 23 10.10 7.79 16.14
CA ARG A 23 11.46 7.27 16.31
C ARG A 23 12.40 8.44 16.46
N MET A 24 13.61 8.18 16.94
CA MET A 24 14.68 9.18 16.92
C MET A 24 14.80 9.78 15.51
N PRO A 25 14.86 11.11 15.39
CA PRO A 25 14.88 11.79 14.09
C PRO A 25 15.96 11.28 13.13
N GLU A 26 17.16 11.00 13.63
CA GLU A 26 18.27 10.48 12.82
C GLU A 26 17.94 9.12 12.18
N CYS A 27 17.23 8.25 12.92
CA CYS A 27 16.78 6.96 12.41
C CYS A 27 15.74 7.12 11.29
N ARG A 28 14.93 8.18 11.33
CA ARG A 28 13.95 8.50 10.30
C ARG A 28 14.61 9.12 9.08
N TRP A 29 15.55 10.01 9.29
CA TRP A 29 16.19 10.80 8.24
C TRP A 29 17.23 10.03 7.43
N ARG A 30 18.03 9.16 8.11
CA ARG A 30 19.11 8.38 7.48
C ARG A 30 20.01 9.26 6.60
N LYS A 31 20.41 10.43 7.10
CA LYS A 31 21.19 11.40 6.34
C LYS A 31 20.55 11.77 4.98
N GLY A 32 19.21 11.88 4.95
CA GLY A 32 18.45 12.23 3.74
C GLY A 32 17.88 11.03 2.96
N GLU A 33 18.44 9.82 3.13
CA GLU A 33 17.97 8.62 2.44
C GLU A 33 16.53 8.22 2.82
N GLY A 34 16.04 8.65 3.98
CA GLY A 34 14.67 8.44 4.43
C GLY A 34 13.59 9.16 3.59
N TYR A 35 14.00 10.02 2.64
CA TYR A 35 13.11 10.85 1.83
C TYR A 35 12.98 10.43 0.36
N LYS A 36 13.51 9.29 -0.04
CA LYS A 36 13.44 8.77 -1.42
C LYS A 36 12.02 8.70 -2.00
N SER A 37 11.02 8.52 -1.16
CA SER A 37 9.61 8.52 -1.58
C SER A 37 9.07 9.92 -1.91
N ASN A 38 9.61 10.97 -1.30
CA ASN A 38 9.30 12.36 -1.66
C ASN A 38 10.34 12.87 -2.66
N LYS A 39 10.09 12.61 -3.94
CA LYS A 39 11.02 12.95 -5.03
C LYS A 39 11.41 14.43 -5.05
N HIS A 40 10.47 15.33 -4.71
CA HIS A 40 10.71 16.78 -4.73
C HIS A 40 11.71 17.17 -3.64
N PHE A 41 11.52 16.72 -2.40
CA PHE A 41 12.45 16.99 -1.32
C PHE A 41 13.78 16.23 -1.49
N TYR A 42 13.72 14.97 -1.95
CA TYR A 42 14.93 14.19 -2.19
C TYR A 42 15.83 14.83 -3.27
N SER A 43 15.27 15.39 -4.34
CA SER A 43 16.03 16.14 -5.34
C SER A 43 16.70 17.39 -4.73
N ALA A 44 16.07 18.07 -3.81
CA ALA A 44 16.68 19.18 -3.09
C ALA A 44 17.84 18.72 -2.19
N ILE A 45 17.68 17.59 -1.49
CA ILE A 45 18.74 16.98 -0.70
C ILE A 45 19.95 16.61 -1.56
N GLN A 46 19.73 16.03 -2.75
CA GLN A 46 20.80 15.72 -3.70
C GLN A 46 21.51 16.97 -4.20
N LYS A 47 20.75 18.04 -4.45
CA LYS A 47 21.29 19.32 -4.95
C LYS A 47 22.12 20.06 -3.91
N TYR A 48 21.64 20.17 -2.68
CA TYR A 48 22.26 21.02 -1.65
C TYR A 48 23.15 20.25 -0.70
N GLY A 49 23.01 18.93 -0.62
CA GLY A 49 23.65 18.08 0.40
C GLY A 49 22.92 18.12 1.75
N TRP A 50 22.84 16.97 2.40
CA TRP A 50 22.13 16.84 3.70
C TRP A 50 22.70 17.76 4.78
N ASN A 51 24.01 17.90 4.85
CA ASN A 51 24.69 18.68 5.89
C ASN A 51 24.52 20.20 5.75
N ASN A 52 24.07 20.67 4.59
CA ASN A 52 23.80 22.09 4.32
C ASN A 52 22.33 22.46 4.54
N ILE A 53 21.52 21.52 4.97
CA ILE A 53 20.12 21.72 5.33
C ILE A 53 20.05 21.93 6.84
N ASP A 54 19.39 22.98 7.29
CA ASP A 54 19.12 23.22 8.70
C ASP A 54 18.05 22.26 9.22
N HIS A 55 18.25 21.71 10.41
CA HIS A 55 17.37 20.70 11.01
C HIS A 55 16.93 21.15 12.41
N GLN A 56 15.67 21.56 12.51
CA GLN A 56 15.03 21.90 13.78
C GLN A 56 14.15 20.75 14.25
N VAL A 57 14.21 20.39 15.53
CA VAL A 57 13.45 19.30 16.13
C VAL A 57 12.68 19.80 17.34
N PHE A 58 11.42 19.45 17.41
CA PHE A 58 10.52 19.73 18.54
C PHE A 58 10.07 18.40 19.12
N GLU A 59 10.34 18.18 20.40
CA GLU A 59 9.87 17.02 21.14
C GLU A 59 8.51 17.36 21.75
N VAL A 60 7.55 16.44 21.66
CA VAL A 60 6.19 16.57 22.19
C VAL A 60 5.77 15.30 22.91
N ASP A 61 4.88 15.43 23.89
CA ASP A 61 4.50 14.33 24.76
C ASP A 61 3.34 13.50 24.21
N THR A 62 2.50 14.08 23.38
CA THR A 62 1.31 13.43 22.85
C THR A 62 1.31 13.35 21.32
N LYS A 63 0.61 12.32 20.82
CA LYS A 63 0.46 12.11 19.39
C LYS A 63 -0.44 13.17 18.75
N GLU A 64 -1.43 13.62 19.49
CA GLU A 64 -2.36 14.66 19.10
C GLU A 64 -1.64 15.99 18.89
N GLU A 65 -0.77 16.35 19.82
CA GLU A 65 0.06 17.54 19.75
C GLU A 65 1.03 17.47 18.55
N MET A 66 1.64 16.32 18.32
CA MET A 66 2.50 16.09 17.16
C MET A 66 1.76 16.37 15.84
N PHE A 67 0.53 15.85 15.68
CA PHE A 67 -0.28 16.11 14.49
C PHE A 67 -0.75 17.56 14.37
N PHE A 68 -1.07 18.18 15.50
CA PHE A 68 -1.47 19.58 15.53
C PHE A 68 -0.32 20.48 15.07
N LEU A 69 0.87 20.29 15.64
CA LEU A 69 2.06 21.08 15.28
C LEU A 69 2.50 20.84 13.84
N GLU A 70 2.43 19.61 13.33
CA GLU A 70 2.72 19.34 11.92
C GLU A 70 1.82 20.17 11.01
N LYS A 71 0.50 20.13 11.23
CA LYS A 71 -0.47 20.93 10.45
C LYS A 71 -0.20 22.42 10.58
N TYR A 72 0.04 22.88 11.81
CA TYR A 72 0.29 24.28 12.09
C TYR A 72 1.51 24.78 11.31
N PHE A 73 2.65 24.07 11.39
CA PHE A 73 3.86 24.48 10.69
C PHE A 73 3.72 24.38 9.16
N ILE A 74 3.03 23.36 8.64
CA ILE A 74 2.76 23.26 7.20
C ILE A 74 1.92 24.45 6.72
N ALA A 75 0.90 24.83 7.46
CA ALA A 75 0.06 26.00 7.13
C ALA A 75 0.83 27.31 7.29
N TYR A 76 1.55 27.48 8.38
CA TYR A 76 2.30 28.69 8.68
C TYR A 76 3.38 28.98 7.64
N TYR A 77 4.19 27.98 7.29
CA TYR A 77 5.24 28.10 6.27
C TYR A 77 4.75 27.81 4.85
N GLN A 78 3.49 27.45 4.67
CA GLN A 78 2.88 27.07 3.38
C GLN A 78 3.69 26.00 2.62
N THR A 79 4.31 25.07 3.34
CA THR A 79 5.26 24.10 2.79
C THR A 79 4.63 23.11 1.80
N ASN A 80 3.31 23.01 1.75
CA ASN A 80 2.55 22.24 0.77
C ASN A 80 2.41 22.94 -0.60
N LYS A 81 2.88 24.18 -0.71
CA LYS A 81 2.99 24.89 -1.99
C LYS A 81 4.41 24.79 -2.52
N ASN A 82 4.56 24.43 -3.80
CA ASN A 82 5.87 24.21 -4.41
C ASN A 82 6.81 25.43 -4.36
N GLU A 83 6.26 26.62 -4.20
CA GLU A 83 7.03 27.88 -4.10
C GLU A 83 7.76 27.97 -2.75
N PHE A 84 7.15 27.47 -1.67
CA PHE A 84 7.62 27.66 -0.29
C PHE A 84 8.14 26.39 0.38
N GLY A 85 7.78 25.22 -0.14
CA GLY A 85 8.16 23.97 0.52
C GLY A 85 8.13 22.72 -0.31
N TYR A 86 8.30 21.61 0.41
CA TYR A 86 8.45 20.27 -0.16
C TYR A 86 7.41 19.28 0.39
N ASN A 87 6.40 19.74 1.13
CA ASN A 87 5.33 18.87 1.60
C ASN A 87 4.32 18.59 0.50
N ASN A 88 3.91 17.32 0.37
CA ASN A 88 2.90 16.92 -0.62
C ASN A 88 1.46 16.99 -0.09
N SER A 89 1.29 17.24 1.21
CA SER A 89 -0.01 17.25 1.89
C SER A 89 -0.05 18.30 2.98
N SER A 90 -1.25 18.56 3.51
CA SER A 90 -1.50 19.49 4.62
C SER A 90 -1.19 18.92 6.01
N GLY A 91 -0.62 17.71 6.10
CA GLY A 91 -0.29 17.05 7.36
C GLY A 91 -1.49 16.49 8.15
N GLY A 92 -1.18 15.90 9.30
CA GLY A 92 -2.14 15.36 10.26
C GLY A 92 -2.42 13.87 10.13
N GLU A 93 -3.27 13.35 11.02
CA GLU A 93 -3.51 11.92 11.21
C GLU A 93 -3.90 11.16 9.94
N LYS A 94 -4.59 11.80 9.02
CA LYS A 94 -5.10 11.17 7.79
C LYS A 94 -4.28 11.46 6.54
N SER A 95 -3.12 12.10 6.68
CA SER A 95 -2.36 12.57 5.51
C SER A 95 -1.78 11.45 4.64
N SER A 96 -1.65 10.23 5.17
CA SER A 96 -1.20 9.06 4.39
C SER A 96 -1.80 7.73 4.84
N ALA A 97 -2.48 7.66 5.99
CA ALA A 97 -3.13 6.45 6.44
C ALA A 97 -4.53 6.35 5.82
N GLY A 98 -4.68 5.51 4.81
CA GLY A 98 -5.99 5.15 4.28
C GLY A 98 -6.54 6.11 3.23
N CYS A 99 -5.71 6.72 2.41
CA CYS A 99 -6.17 7.18 1.11
C CYS A 99 -6.70 5.97 0.33
N HIS A 100 -7.91 5.54 0.65
CA HIS A 100 -8.70 4.74 -0.28
C HIS A 100 -8.95 5.64 -1.49
N PHE A 101 -8.04 5.61 -2.41
CA PHE A 101 -8.23 6.20 -3.72
C PHE A 101 -9.44 5.50 -4.33
N ARG A 102 -10.62 6.10 -4.16
CA ARG A 102 -11.79 5.65 -4.89
C ARG A 102 -11.54 5.96 -6.35
N CYS A 103 -11.07 4.96 -7.06
CA CYS A 103 -10.90 5.04 -8.50
C CYS A 103 -12.27 5.34 -9.11
N SER A 104 -12.37 6.35 -9.97
CA SER A 104 -13.60 6.61 -10.71
C SER A 104 -13.98 5.39 -11.55
N GLU A 105 -15.26 5.19 -11.85
CA GLU A 105 -15.74 4.05 -12.64
C GLU A 105 -15.05 4.00 -14.02
N ASP A 106 -14.84 5.15 -14.65
CA ASP A 106 -14.10 5.22 -15.93
C ASP A 106 -12.67 4.69 -15.83
N LYS A 107 -11.97 5.02 -14.73
CA LYS A 107 -10.62 4.48 -14.47
C LYS A 107 -10.66 2.98 -14.20
N LYS A 108 -11.65 2.48 -13.47
CA LYS A 108 -11.82 1.04 -13.23
C LYS A 108 -12.06 0.30 -14.54
N ILE A 109 -12.91 0.83 -15.41
CA ILE A 109 -13.20 0.27 -16.73
C ILE A 109 -11.91 0.26 -17.59
N LYS A 110 -11.16 1.36 -17.63
CA LYS A 110 -9.88 1.42 -18.35
C LYS A 110 -8.87 0.39 -17.85
N ILE A 111 -8.70 0.25 -16.53
CA ILE A 111 -7.82 -0.76 -15.91
C ILE A 111 -8.32 -2.18 -16.25
N SER A 112 -9.62 -2.44 -16.12
CA SER A 112 -10.20 -3.73 -16.46
C SER A 112 -9.95 -4.10 -17.92
N ASN A 113 -10.19 -3.16 -18.83
CA ASN A 113 -9.98 -3.39 -20.27
C ASN A 113 -8.49 -3.60 -20.60
N SER A 114 -7.58 -2.87 -19.95
CA SER A 114 -6.14 -3.06 -20.11
C SER A 114 -5.63 -4.42 -19.60
N LEU A 115 -6.26 -4.95 -18.55
CA LEU A 115 -5.90 -6.25 -17.98
C LEU A 115 -6.63 -7.42 -18.66
N LYS A 116 -7.67 -7.14 -19.43
CA LYS A 116 -8.46 -8.17 -20.11
C LYS A 116 -7.60 -8.89 -21.16
N GLY A 117 -7.46 -10.19 -21.01
CA GLY A 117 -6.61 -11.01 -21.87
C GLY A 117 -5.13 -11.02 -21.52
N HIS A 118 -4.72 -10.29 -20.46
CA HIS A 118 -3.32 -10.34 -20.00
C HIS A 118 -3.07 -11.66 -19.26
N HIS A 119 -2.28 -12.53 -19.84
CA HIS A 119 -1.84 -13.79 -19.23
C HIS A 119 -0.42 -13.64 -18.66
N LEU A 120 -0.24 -14.08 -17.42
CA LEU A 120 1.09 -14.20 -16.84
C LEU A 120 1.94 -15.20 -17.64
N SER A 121 3.22 -14.87 -17.87
CA SER A 121 4.15 -15.77 -18.50
C SER A 121 4.28 -17.08 -17.70
N GLU A 122 4.59 -18.18 -18.36
CA GLU A 122 4.81 -19.49 -17.71
C GLU A 122 5.89 -19.41 -16.61
N GLU A 123 6.94 -18.64 -16.85
CA GLU A 123 8.00 -18.42 -15.86
C GLU A 123 7.47 -17.73 -14.60
N THR A 124 6.64 -16.67 -14.77
CA THR A 124 6.02 -15.96 -13.65
C THR A 124 5.07 -16.87 -12.88
N ARG A 125 4.25 -17.67 -13.58
CA ARG A 125 3.36 -18.65 -12.94
C ARG A 125 4.16 -19.67 -12.13
N ARG A 126 5.28 -20.16 -12.67
CA ARG A 126 6.17 -21.12 -12.00
C ARG A 126 6.82 -20.50 -10.76
N LYS A 127 7.26 -19.24 -10.82
CA LYS A 127 7.80 -18.49 -9.65
C LYS A 127 6.76 -18.34 -8.55
N ILE A 128 5.53 -17.96 -8.90
CA ILE A 128 4.40 -17.84 -7.96
C ILE A 128 4.09 -19.21 -7.34
N GLY A 129 4.02 -20.26 -8.15
CA GLY A 129 3.78 -21.64 -7.68
C GLY A 129 4.85 -22.10 -6.69
N LYS A 130 6.14 -21.88 -7.01
CA LYS A 130 7.25 -22.20 -6.10
C LYS A 130 7.18 -21.41 -4.79
N SER A 131 6.88 -20.11 -4.86
CA SER A 131 6.76 -19.25 -3.67
C SER A 131 5.59 -19.67 -2.76
N ASN A 132 4.53 -20.23 -3.30
CA ASN A 132 3.35 -20.65 -2.55
C ASN A 132 3.40 -22.13 -2.10
N LYS A 133 4.31 -22.92 -2.68
CA LYS A 133 4.48 -24.32 -2.31
C LYS A 133 4.94 -24.45 -0.86
N GLY A 134 4.18 -25.19 -0.06
CA GLY A 134 4.48 -25.43 1.36
C GLY A 134 4.00 -24.31 2.31
N LYS A 135 3.38 -23.23 1.83
CA LYS A 135 2.76 -22.24 2.71
C LYS A 135 1.46 -22.81 3.26
N CYS A 136 1.47 -23.13 4.55
CA CYS A 136 0.27 -23.52 5.29
C CYS A 136 -0.36 -22.28 5.94
N LEU A 137 -1.68 -22.19 5.90
CA LEU A 137 -2.42 -21.17 6.65
C LEU A 137 -2.25 -21.43 8.14
N SER A 138 -2.12 -20.35 8.92
CA SER A 138 -2.10 -20.46 10.38
C SER A 138 -3.40 -21.08 10.89
N GLU A 139 -3.36 -21.77 12.03
CA GLU A 139 -4.55 -22.38 12.65
C GLU A 139 -5.63 -21.34 12.96
N GLU A 140 -5.24 -20.14 13.34
CA GLU A 140 -6.17 -19.03 13.54
C GLU A 140 -6.91 -18.67 12.24
N THR A 141 -6.19 -18.60 11.11
CA THR A 141 -6.80 -18.33 9.80
C THR A 141 -7.71 -19.47 9.38
N LYS A 142 -7.29 -20.72 9.58
CA LYS A 142 -8.12 -21.90 9.31
C LYS A 142 -9.39 -21.90 10.17
N ALA A 143 -9.29 -21.53 11.46
CA ALA A 143 -10.44 -21.42 12.35
C ALA A 143 -11.43 -20.34 11.88
N LYS A 144 -10.94 -19.17 11.45
CA LYS A 144 -11.78 -18.10 10.89
C LYS A 144 -12.47 -18.50 9.56
N MET A 145 -11.88 -19.43 8.82
CA MET A 145 -12.47 -19.97 7.57
C MET A 145 -13.46 -21.10 7.84
N LYS A 146 -13.28 -21.81 8.95
CA LYS A 146 -14.16 -22.90 9.36
C LYS A 146 -15.55 -22.36 9.72
N GLY A 147 -16.59 -22.91 9.10
CA GLY A 147 -17.97 -22.47 9.35
C GLY A 147 -18.45 -21.31 8.46
N ARG A 148 -17.61 -20.77 7.57
CA ARG A 148 -18.09 -19.81 6.57
C ARG A 148 -19.12 -20.48 5.67
N ILE A 149 -20.34 -19.94 5.70
CA ILE A 149 -21.38 -20.37 4.76
C ILE A 149 -21.07 -19.75 3.41
N PRO A 150 -20.83 -20.54 2.35
CA PRO A 150 -20.64 -19.99 0.99
C PRO A 150 -21.85 -19.16 0.61
N TRP A 151 -21.62 -17.99 -0.04
CA TRP A 151 -22.67 -17.08 -0.46
C TRP A 151 -23.74 -17.71 -1.37
N ASN A 152 -23.40 -18.85 -2.01
CA ASN A 152 -24.25 -19.61 -2.91
C ASN A 152 -24.88 -20.85 -2.24
N LYS A 153 -24.65 -21.07 -0.93
CA LYS A 153 -25.29 -22.19 -0.21
C LYS A 153 -26.79 -22.02 -0.22
N GLY A 154 -27.50 -23.02 -0.72
CA GLY A 154 -28.95 -23.00 -0.84
C GLY A 154 -29.50 -22.26 -2.08
N LYS A 155 -28.64 -21.59 -2.86
CA LYS A 155 -29.05 -20.97 -4.11
C LYS A 155 -28.96 -21.98 -5.24
N ARG A 156 -30.09 -22.17 -5.94
CA ARG A 156 -30.12 -22.98 -7.17
C ARG A 156 -29.66 -22.14 -8.34
N LEU A 157 -28.79 -22.70 -9.16
CA LEU A 157 -28.40 -22.07 -10.43
C LEU A 157 -29.61 -22.03 -11.37
N SER A 158 -29.71 -20.94 -12.15
CA SER A 158 -30.72 -20.86 -13.20
C SER A 158 -30.49 -21.95 -14.23
N GLU A 159 -31.58 -22.38 -14.91
CA GLU A 159 -31.48 -23.42 -15.94
C GLU A 159 -30.55 -22.99 -17.09
N GLU A 160 -30.55 -21.71 -17.43
CA GLU A 160 -29.61 -21.17 -18.42
C GLU A 160 -28.13 -21.32 -17.98
N ALA A 161 -27.83 -21.04 -16.71
CA ALA A 161 -26.48 -21.22 -16.15
C ALA A 161 -26.07 -22.70 -16.14
N LYS A 162 -26.97 -23.59 -15.79
CA LYS A 162 -26.73 -25.05 -15.84
C LYS A 162 -26.45 -25.51 -17.28
N LYS A 163 -27.23 -25.01 -18.25
CA LYS A 163 -27.04 -25.34 -19.66
C LYS A 163 -25.68 -24.89 -20.16
N LYS A 164 -25.28 -23.63 -19.89
CA LYS A 164 -23.94 -23.08 -20.23
C LYS A 164 -22.82 -23.89 -19.61
N MET A 165 -22.96 -24.30 -18.34
CA MET A 165 -21.95 -25.14 -17.66
C MET A 165 -21.88 -26.55 -18.25
N SER A 166 -23.00 -27.13 -18.64
CA SER A 166 -23.05 -28.43 -19.28
C SER A 166 -22.39 -28.40 -20.67
N GLU A 167 -22.70 -27.39 -21.46
CA GLU A 167 -22.12 -27.18 -22.80
C GLU A 167 -20.58 -26.96 -22.68
N ALA A 168 -20.11 -26.14 -21.74
CA ALA A 168 -18.69 -25.90 -21.53
C ALA A 168 -17.91 -27.17 -21.10
N LYS A 169 -18.58 -28.12 -20.45
CA LYS A 169 -17.98 -29.40 -20.02
C LYS A 169 -18.12 -30.50 -21.06
N LYS A 170 -18.89 -30.29 -22.12
CA LYS A 170 -19.10 -31.27 -23.13
C LYS A 170 -17.80 -31.55 -23.88
N GLY A 171 -17.33 -32.81 -23.86
CA GLY A 171 -16.05 -33.21 -24.44
C GLY A 171 -14.82 -33.05 -23.54
N CYS A 172 -14.93 -32.44 -22.34
CA CYS A 172 -13.84 -32.40 -21.41
C CYS A 172 -13.58 -33.76 -20.78
N ILE A 173 -12.37 -34.27 -20.94
CA ILE A 173 -11.91 -35.48 -20.27
C ILE A 173 -11.49 -35.09 -18.84
N PRO A 174 -12.11 -35.67 -17.78
CA PRO A 174 -11.66 -35.42 -16.42
C PRO A 174 -10.19 -35.85 -16.24
N TRP A 175 -9.42 -35.03 -15.53
CA TRP A 175 -7.99 -35.24 -15.26
C TRP A 175 -7.71 -36.59 -14.59
N ASN A 176 -8.69 -37.16 -13.88
CA ASN A 176 -8.61 -38.42 -13.16
C ASN A 176 -9.24 -39.61 -13.93
N LYS A 177 -9.63 -39.42 -15.21
CA LYS A 177 -10.13 -40.49 -16.03
C LYS A 177 -9.04 -41.52 -16.28
N GLY A 178 -9.25 -42.75 -15.82
CA GLY A 178 -8.29 -43.86 -15.94
C GLY A 178 -7.36 -44.06 -14.73
N LEU A 179 -7.38 -43.15 -13.75
CA LEU A 179 -6.68 -43.37 -12.48
C LEU A 179 -7.52 -44.29 -11.60
N LYS A 180 -7.04 -45.52 -11.36
CA LYS A 180 -7.62 -46.41 -10.36
C LYS A 180 -7.37 -45.77 -8.97
N LYS A 181 -8.39 -45.71 -8.11
CA LYS A 181 -8.18 -45.48 -6.69
C LYS A 181 -7.46 -46.69 -6.14
N GLU A 182 -6.18 -46.57 -5.81
CA GLU A 182 -5.54 -47.54 -4.93
C GLU A 182 -6.19 -47.32 -3.56
N LEU A 183 -6.94 -48.33 -3.13
CA LEU A 183 -7.47 -48.43 -1.77
C LEU A 183 -6.27 -48.72 -0.85
N VAL A 184 -5.87 -47.70 -0.07
CA VAL A 184 -5.03 -47.89 1.11
C VAL A 184 -5.92 -47.86 2.35
#